data_bac39043c859a6c87b02205e01519a99
#
_entry.id   bac39043c859a6c87b02205e01519a99
#
_cell.length_a   1.000
_cell.length_b   1.000
_cell.length_c   1.000
_cell.angle_alpha   90.00
_cell.angle_beta   90.00
_cell.angle_gamma   90.00
#
_symmetry.space_group_name_H-M   'P 1'
#
loop_
_entity.id
_entity.type
_entity.pdbx_description
1 polymer ?
#
loop_
_entity_poly.entity_id
_entity_poly.type
_entity_poly.pdbx_seq_one_letter_code
_entity_poly.pdbx_strand_id
1 'polypeptide(L)'
;VFGLYWKLALVATLLQLAFVFIFASQVVLKQTMVLSPYNGDATLTTREFSLPSGARSLRIKHDTDVDNNWVDITTTLIEKGSGEAYQSAQEISYYRGVDDGESWSEGSRDSATTYKDVPAGNYYLVIEYDLGKDRPSAVADNVQVVRNPAGWSNYVLVMIFLTLFPLYS
;
A
#
# COMPACT_ATOMS: atom_id res chain seq x y z
N VAL A 1 19.44 35.44 11.59
CA VAL A 1 18.39 34.39 11.67
C VAL A 1 18.00 33.91 10.27
N PHE A 2 17.61 34.78 9.33
CA PHE A 2 17.17 34.40 7.97
C PHE A 2 18.21 33.61 7.19
N GLY A 3 19.50 33.99 7.25
CA GLY A 3 20.58 33.28 6.54
C GLY A 3 20.80 31.85 7.06
N LEU A 4 20.60 31.63 8.36
CA LEU A 4 20.71 30.31 8.96
C LEU A 4 19.54 29.42 8.54
N TYR A 5 18.31 29.97 8.53
CA TYR A 5 17.13 29.24 8.07
C TYR A 5 17.30 28.66 6.68
N TRP A 6 17.71 29.47 5.69
CA TRP A 6 17.89 29.00 4.31
C TRP A 6 18.98 27.92 4.17
N LYS A 7 20.05 28.04 4.96
CA LYS A 7 21.09 26.99 4.98
C LYS A 7 20.55 25.67 5.53
N LEU A 8 19.80 25.70 6.63
CA LEU A 8 19.20 24.51 7.21
C LEU A 8 18.13 23.90 6.31
N ALA A 9 17.30 24.70 5.68
CA ALA A 9 16.31 24.26 4.71
C ALA A 9 16.96 23.59 3.49
N LEU A 10 18.03 24.18 2.96
CA LEU A 10 18.81 23.59 1.86
C LEU A 10 19.41 22.23 2.26
N VAL A 11 20.05 22.15 3.43
CA VAL A 11 20.64 20.91 3.92
C VAL A 11 19.55 19.83 4.11
N ALA A 12 18.42 20.15 4.73
CA ALA A 12 17.31 19.24 4.91
C ALA A 12 16.77 18.72 3.56
N THR A 13 16.64 19.61 2.57
CA THR A 13 16.21 19.25 1.21
C THR A 13 17.21 18.33 0.52
N LEU A 14 18.51 18.63 0.60
CA LEU A 14 19.54 17.77 0.02
C LEU A 14 19.58 16.38 0.67
N LEU A 15 19.45 16.32 2.01
CA LEU A 15 19.37 15.05 2.73
C LEU A 15 18.13 14.25 2.33
N GLN A 16 16.98 14.91 2.17
CA GLN A 16 15.76 14.25 1.70
C GLN A 16 15.91 13.72 0.28
N LEU A 17 16.49 14.49 -0.63
CA LEU A 17 16.75 14.03 -1.99
C LEU A 17 17.70 12.83 -2.00
N ALA A 18 18.78 12.88 -1.23
CA ALA A 18 19.70 11.76 -1.07
C ALA A 18 18.97 10.51 -0.51
N PHE A 19 18.13 10.69 0.49
CA PHE A 19 17.33 9.61 1.06
C PHE A 19 16.39 8.97 0.03
N VAL A 20 15.67 9.78 -0.75
CA VAL A 20 14.76 9.29 -1.81
C VAL A 20 15.55 8.54 -2.89
N PHE A 21 16.75 8.99 -3.25
CA PHE A 21 17.61 8.29 -4.22
C PHE A 21 18.15 6.97 -3.69
N ILE A 22 18.62 6.94 -2.44
CA ILE A 22 19.20 5.74 -1.82
C ILE A 22 18.14 4.69 -1.53
N PHE A 23 16.96 5.11 -1.07
CA PHE A 23 15.83 4.24 -0.73
C PHE A 23 14.69 4.36 -1.73
N ALA A 24 15.01 4.35 -3.02
CA ALA A 24 14.03 4.45 -4.08
C ALA A 24 12.91 3.41 -3.92
N SER A 25 11.67 3.89 -3.99
CA SER A 25 10.49 3.03 -4.00
C SER A 25 10.48 2.15 -5.25
N GLN A 26 10.35 0.85 -5.10
CA GLN A 26 10.33 -0.10 -6.22
C GLN A 26 9.17 -1.07 -6.10
N VAL A 27 8.49 -1.27 -7.23
CA VAL A 27 7.48 -2.31 -7.38
C VAL A 27 8.21 -3.64 -7.60
N VAL A 28 8.07 -4.58 -6.66
CA VAL A 28 8.70 -5.91 -6.72
C VAL A 28 7.73 -6.98 -7.23
N LEU A 29 6.44 -6.75 -7.06
CA LEU A 29 5.38 -7.60 -7.62
C LEU A 29 4.26 -6.72 -8.17
N LYS A 30 3.75 -7.06 -9.35
CA LYS A 30 2.47 -6.60 -9.87
C LYS A 30 1.78 -7.78 -10.54
N GLN A 31 0.59 -8.13 -10.08
CA GLN A 31 -0.17 -9.25 -10.58
C GLN A 31 -1.67 -8.99 -10.43
N THR A 32 -2.43 -9.32 -11.45
CA THR A 32 -3.89 -9.28 -11.40
C THR A 32 -4.42 -10.65 -11.01
N MET A 33 -5.25 -10.70 -9.99
CA MET A 33 -6.02 -11.86 -9.56
C MET A 33 -7.43 -11.72 -10.10
N VAL A 34 -7.96 -12.76 -10.72
CA VAL A 34 -9.33 -12.77 -11.24
C VAL A 34 -10.12 -13.81 -10.47
N LEU A 35 -11.15 -13.36 -9.80
CA LEU A 35 -12.06 -14.16 -8.99
C LEU A 35 -13.29 -14.49 -9.82
N SER A 36 -13.56 -15.79 -9.99
CA SER A 36 -14.71 -16.24 -10.76
C SER A 36 -16.01 -15.87 -10.06
N PRO A 37 -17.06 -15.51 -10.81
CA PRO A 37 -18.40 -15.36 -10.23
C PRO A 37 -18.87 -16.70 -9.68
N TYR A 38 -19.72 -16.66 -8.66
CA TYR A 38 -20.34 -17.84 -8.01
C TYR A 38 -19.45 -18.68 -7.08
N ASN A 39 -18.14 -18.41 -6.96
CA ASN A 39 -17.31 -18.99 -5.93
C ASN A 39 -17.21 -17.96 -4.79
N GLY A 40 -17.92 -18.18 -3.68
CA GLY A 40 -17.97 -17.26 -2.54
C GLY A 40 -16.58 -16.98 -1.97
N ASP A 41 -15.78 -18.03 -1.80
CA ASP A 41 -14.45 -17.95 -1.23
C ASP A 41 -13.41 -18.43 -2.26
N ALA A 42 -12.30 -17.74 -2.35
CA ALA A 42 -11.20 -18.13 -3.22
C ALA A 42 -9.85 -17.90 -2.52
N THR A 43 -8.96 -18.86 -2.62
CA THR A 43 -7.57 -18.74 -2.17
C THR A 43 -6.67 -18.75 -3.39
N LEU A 44 -5.93 -17.66 -3.59
CA LEU A 44 -5.01 -17.49 -4.70
C LEU A 44 -3.59 -17.23 -4.19
N THR A 45 -2.59 -17.74 -4.92
CA THR A 45 -1.19 -17.53 -4.58
C THR A 45 -0.51 -16.74 -5.70
N THR A 46 0.30 -15.75 -5.31
CA THR A 46 1.07 -14.97 -6.28
C THR A 46 2.30 -15.74 -6.76
N ARG A 47 2.91 -15.25 -7.84
CA ARG A 47 4.30 -15.61 -8.15
C ARG A 47 5.24 -15.13 -7.05
N GLU A 48 6.39 -15.81 -6.95
CA GLU A 48 7.46 -15.43 -6.03
C GLU A 48 8.10 -14.08 -6.44
N PHE A 49 8.57 -13.34 -5.43
CA PHE A 49 9.38 -12.14 -5.61
C PHE A 49 10.48 -12.08 -4.55
N SER A 50 11.57 -11.39 -4.87
CA SER A 50 12.74 -11.28 -3.99
C SER A 50 12.83 -9.90 -3.36
N LEU A 51 13.13 -9.86 -2.06
CA LEU A 51 13.50 -8.64 -1.34
C LEU A 51 15.01 -8.66 -1.09
N PRO A 52 15.78 -7.74 -1.70
CA PRO A 52 17.21 -7.63 -1.44
C PRO A 52 17.47 -7.06 -0.04
N SER A 53 18.70 -7.22 0.44
CA SER A 53 19.17 -6.61 1.69
C SER A 53 18.98 -5.08 1.66
N GLY A 54 18.55 -4.50 2.81
CA GLY A 54 18.27 -3.07 2.93
C GLY A 54 16.82 -2.67 2.66
N ALA A 55 15.92 -3.59 2.31
CA ALA A 55 14.49 -3.31 2.33
C ALA A 55 14.03 -3.11 3.79
N ARG A 56 13.44 -1.95 4.10
CA ARG A 56 13.01 -1.61 5.47
C ARG A 56 11.49 -1.66 5.65
N SER A 57 10.75 -1.47 4.58
CA SER A 57 9.31 -1.51 4.60
C SER A 57 8.76 -2.07 3.30
N LEU A 58 7.63 -2.74 3.41
CA LEU A 58 6.93 -3.37 2.30
C LEU A 58 5.47 -2.95 2.37
N ARG A 59 4.95 -2.35 1.29
CA ARG A 59 3.54 -2.02 1.16
C ARG A 59 2.89 -2.96 0.17
N ILE A 60 1.84 -3.64 0.62
CA ILE A 60 0.97 -4.44 -0.24
C ILE A 60 -0.28 -3.62 -0.50
N LYS A 61 -0.60 -3.42 -1.76
CA LYS A 61 -1.78 -2.70 -2.24
C LYS A 61 -2.70 -3.67 -2.97
N HIS A 62 -3.98 -3.53 -2.71
CA HIS A 62 -5.07 -4.13 -3.45
C HIS A 62 -5.85 -3.03 -4.14
N ASP A 63 -6.18 -3.22 -5.41
CA ASP A 63 -6.99 -2.30 -6.21
C ASP A 63 -7.99 -3.15 -6.99
N THR A 64 -9.24 -3.12 -6.56
CA THR A 64 -10.31 -3.98 -7.03
C THR A 64 -11.28 -3.22 -7.94
N ASP A 65 -12.02 -3.96 -8.76
CA ASP A 65 -13.09 -3.41 -9.58
C ASP A 65 -14.49 -3.60 -8.97
N VAL A 66 -14.58 -3.78 -7.65
CA VAL A 66 -15.87 -3.89 -6.96
C VAL A 66 -16.77 -2.68 -7.27
N ASP A 67 -18.04 -2.95 -7.52
CA ASP A 67 -19.04 -1.94 -7.82
C ASP A 67 -20.39 -2.34 -7.22
N ASN A 68 -20.95 -1.50 -6.36
CA ASN A 68 -22.11 -1.76 -5.51
C ASN A 68 -21.96 -3.08 -4.74
N ASN A 69 -20.76 -3.31 -4.19
CA ASN A 69 -20.38 -4.55 -3.55
C ASN A 69 -19.16 -4.39 -2.63
N TRP A 70 -18.76 -5.48 -1.99
CA TRP A 70 -17.63 -5.57 -1.08
C TRP A 70 -16.82 -6.86 -1.34
N VAL A 71 -15.61 -6.91 -0.82
CA VAL A 71 -14.75 -8.10 -0.74
C VAL A 71 -13.91 -8.02 0.53
N ASP A 72 -13.90 -9.10 1.31
CA ASP A 72 -12.93 -9.29 2.39
C ASP A 72 -11.67 -9.96 1.82
N ILE A 73 -10.53 -9.37 2.11
CA ILE A 73 -9.22 -9.83 1.63
C ILE A 73 -8.34 -10.11 2.82
N THR A 74 -7.98 -11.37 3.04
CA THR A 74 -6.93 -11.76 3.98
C THR A 74 -5.66 -12.06 3.20
N THR A 75 -4.63 -11.25 3.43
CA THR A 75 -3.33 -11.38 2.76
C THR A 75 -2.28 -11.90 3.72
N THR A 76 -1.66 -13.01 3.37
CA THR A 76 -0.53 -13.59 4.11
C THR A 76 0.73 -13.51 3.26
N LEU A 77 1.71 -12.71 3.70
CA LEU A 77 3.06 -12.66 3.13
C LEU A 77 3.89 -13.76 3.77
N ILE A 78 4.45 -14.68 2.99
CA ILE A 78 5.21 -15.83 3.48
C ILE A 78 6.64 -15.78 2.95
N GLU A 79 7.63 -15.87 3.86
CA GLU A 79 9.03 -16.07 3.50
C GLU A 79 9.27 -17.55 3.18
N LYS A 80 9.80 -17.84 2.00
CA LYS A 80 9.90 -19.20 1.45
C LYS A 80 10.90 -20.09 2.20
N GLY A 81 11.96 -19.51 2.74
CA GLY A 81 13.04 -20.26 3.40
C GLY A 81 12.72 -20.63 4.86
N SER A 82 12.22 -19.66 5.63
CA SER A 82 11.91 -19.83 7.06
C SER A 82 10.46 -20.25 7.31
N GLY A 83 9.55 -19.95 6.39
CA GLY A 83 8.11 -20.08 6.60
C GLY A 83 7.52 -18.98 7.48
N GLU A 84 8.28 -17.93 7.80
CA GLU A 84 7.78 -16.78 8.56
C GLU A 84 6.65 -16.10 7.78
N ALA A 85 5.56 -15.77 8.47
CA ALA A 85 4.36 -15.25 7.85
C ALA A 85 3.87 -13.96 8.54
N TYR A 86 3.45 -13.00 7.72
CA TYR A 86 2.84 -11.74 8.13
C TYR A 86 1.46 -11.65 7.52
N GLN A 87 0.43 -11.48 8.34
CA GLN A 87 -0.96 -11.49 7.90
C GLN A 87 -1.63 -10.13 8.10
N SER A 88 -2.50 -9.76 7.19
CA SER A 88 -3.44 -8.63 7.32
C SER A 88 -4.78 -8.99 6.72
N ALA A 89 -5.86 -8.47 7.32
CA ALA A 89 -7.21 -8.58 6.81
C ALA A 89 -7.78 -7.18 6.56
N GLN A 90 -8.49 -7.00 5.45
CA GLN A 90 -9.06 -5.72 5.02
C GLN A 90 -10.36 -5.97 4.27
N GLU A 91 -11.36 -5.12 4.50
CA GLU A 91 -12.57 -5.03 3.67
C GLU A 91 -12.38 -3.91 2.65
N ILE A 92 -12.72 -4.19 1.40
CA ILE A 92 -12.84 -3.21 0.32
C ILE A 92 -14.28 -3.18 -0.13
N SER A 93 -14.91 -2.01 -0.06
CA SER A 93 -16.29 -1.85 -0.46
C SER A 93 -16.48 -0.54 -1.22
N TYR A 94 -17.30 -0.58 -2.27
CA TYR A 94 -17.63 0.60 -3.04
C TYR A 94 -19.09 0.55 -3.49
N TYR A 95 -19.82 1.58 -3.11
CA TYR A 95 -21.25 1.74 -3.42
C TYR A 95 -21.48 3.08 -4.10
N ARG A 96 -22.41 3.11 -5.04
CA ARG A 96 -22.85 4.33 -5.71
C ARG A 96 -24.31 4.24 -6.13
N GLY A 97 -24.95 5.38 -6.22
CA GLY A 97 -26.36 5.45 -6.61
C GLY A 97 -26.78 6.87 -6.99
N VAL A 98 -28.07 7.01 -7.23
CA VAL A 98 -28.72 8.31 -7.44
C VAL A 98 -29.91 8.36 -6.47
N ASP A 99 -30.00 9.44 -5.69
CA ASP A 99 -31.09 9.71 -4.77
C ASP A 99 -31.59 11.14 -5.02
N ASP A 100 -32.90 11.31 -5.20
CA ASP A 100 -33.56 12.57 -5.55
C ASP A 100 -32.89 13.36 -6.72
N GLY A 101 -32.27 12.64 -7.68
CA GLY A 101 -31.56 13.22 -8.83
C GLY A 101 -30.12 13.60 -8.56
N GLU A 102 -29.61 13.42 -7.35
CA GLU A 102 -28.21 13.62 -6.98
C GLU A 102 -27.43 12.30 -6.98
N SER A 103 -26.23 12.31 -7.58
CA SER A 103 -25.33 11.14 -7.57
C SER A 103 -24.54 11.09 -6.27
N TRP A 104 -24.43 9.93 -5.69
CA TRP A 104 -23.60 9.68 -4.51
C TRP A 104 -22.67 8.49 -4.70
N SER A 105 -21.57 8.45 -3.96
CA SER A 105 -20.70 7.29 -3.85
C SER A 105 -20.08 7.21 -2.46
N GLU A 106 -19.85 5.98 -1.98
CA GLU A 106 -19.29 5.69 -0.66
C GLU A 106 -18.31 4.52 -0.74
N GLY A 107 -17.27 4.54 0.13
CA GLY A 107 -16.24 3.53 0.20
C GLY A 107 -15.05 3.80 -0.72
N SER A 108 -14.20 2.79 -0.88
CA SER A 108 -13.00 2.81 -1.74
C SER A 108 -12.87 1.48 -2.48
N ARG A 109 -12.22 1.49 -3.63
CA ARG A 109 -11.86 0.29 -4.39
C ARG A 109 -10.45 -0.19 -4.11
N ASP A 110 -9.69 0.57 -3.32
CA ASP A 110 -8.32 0.25 -2.98
C ASP A 110 -8.09 0.22 -1.48
N SER A 111 -7.12 -0.60 -1.09
CA SER A 111 -6.59 -0.64 0.27
C SER A 111 -5.09 -0.94 0.26
N ALA A 112 -4.40 -0.64 1.37
CA ALA A 112 -2.99 -0.95 1.48
C ALA A 112 -2.57 -1.22 2.92
N THR A 113 -1.75 -2.26 3.11
CA THR A 113 -1.06 -2.55 4.37
C THR A 113 0.44 -2.33 4.21
N THR A 114 1.09 -1.81 5.25
CA THR A 114 2.54 -1.62 5.27
C THR A 114 3.16 -2.41 6.42
N TYR A 115 4.05 -3.32 6.07
CA TYR A 115 4.89 -4.07 7.00
C TYR A 115 6.24 -3.35 7.15
N LYS A 116 6.74 -3.26 8.38
CA LYS A 116 8.05 -2.68 8.69
C LYS A 116 9.05 -3.79 8.95
N ASP A 117 10.32 -3.49 8.70
CA ASP A 117 11.46 -4.35 9.03
C ASP A 117 11.35 -5.78 8.46
N VAL A 118 10.77 -5.91 7.25
CA VAL A 118 10.69 -7.19 6.54
C VAL A 118 12.10 -7.60 6.10
N PRO A 119 12.60 -8.79 6.51
CA PRO A 119 13.94 -9.25 6.16
C PRO A 119 14.15 -9.42 4.65
N ALA A 120 15.42 -9.50 4.23
CA ALA A 120 15.76 -9.94 2.88
C ALA A 120 15.40 -11.41 2.71
N GLY A 121 14.85 -11.78 1.56
CA GLY A 121 14.43 -13.16 1.30
C GLY A 121 13.59 -13.29 0.03
N ASN A 122 13.09 -14.48 -0.19
CA ASN A 122 12.16 -14.80 -1.27
C ASN A 122 10.76 -14.97 -0.67
N TYR A 123 9.81 -14.27 -1.22
CA TYR A 123 8.45 -14.18 -0.68
C TYR A 123 7.41 -14.52 -1.73
N TYR A 124 6.24 -14.92 -1.26
CA TYR A 124 5.01 -14.98 -2.05
C TYR A 124 3.83 -14.57 -1.17
N LEU A 125 2.70 -14.22 -1.78
CA LEU A 125 1.46 -13.94 -1.07
C LEU A 125 0.50 -15.12 -1.25
N VAL A 126 -0.15 -15.50 -0.17
CA VAL A 126 -1.39 -16.26 -0.18
C VAL A 126 -2.50 -15.27 0.15
N ILE A 127 -3.48 -15.16 -0.74
CA ILE A 127 -4.57 -14.21 -0.61
C ILE A 127 -5.87 -14.98 -0.59
N GLU A 128 -6.61 -14.84 0.50
CA GLU A 128 -7.91 -15.41 0.70
C GLU A 128 -8.95 -14.31 0.49
N TYR A 129 -9.90 -14.57 -0.39
CA TYR A 129 -10.98 -13.65 -0.72
C TYR A 129 -12.30 -14.24 -0.25
N ASP A 130 -13.06 -13.48 0.53
CA ASP A 130 -14.48 -13.72 0.77
C ASP A 130 -15.27 -12.65 0.00
N LEU A 131 -16.06 -13.15 -0.93
CA LEU A 131 -16.86 -12.31 -1.83
C LEU A 131 -18.35 -12.32 -1.47
N GLY A 132 -18.76 -13.04 -0.44
CA GLY A 132 -20.15 -13.35 -0.19
C GLY A 132 -20.77 -14.26 -1.27
N LYS A 133 -21.97 -14.72 -1.01
CA LYS A 133 -22.72 -15.57 -1.94
C LYS A 133 -23.53 -14.68 -2.91
N ASP A 134 -23.81 -15.19 -4.10
CA ASP A 134 -24.71 -14.58 -5.10
C ASP A 134 -24.12 -13.39 -5.89
N ARG A 135 -22.88 -13.51 -6.38
CA ARG A 135 -22.28 -12.52 -7.29
C ARG A 135 -22.47 -12.88 -8.75
N PRO A 136 -23.03 -11.97 -9.54
CA PRO A 136 -23.24 -12.21 -10.98
C PRO A 136 -21.98 -11.95 -11.82
N SER A 137 -20.96 -11.25 -11.29
CA SER A 137 -19.78 -10.83 -12.06
C SER A 137 -18.47 -11.25 -11.39
N ALA A 138 -17.44 -11.50 -12.21
CA ALA A 138 -16.08 -11.67 -11.73
C ALA A 138 -15.58 -10.36 -11.08
N VAL A 139 -14.67 -10.49 -10.11
CA VAL A 139 -13.95 -9.37 -9.51
C VAL A 139 -12.48 -9.52 -9.84
N ALA A 140 -11.86 -8.44 -10.31
CA ALA A 140 -10.43 -8.37 -10.50
C ALA A 140 -9.78 -7.59 -9.35
N ASP A 141 -8.67 -8.14 -8.80
CA ASP A 141 -7.82 -7.46 -7.84
C ASP A 141 -6.41 -7.28 -8.42
N ASN A 142 -5.97 -6.04 -8.56
CA ASN A 142 -4.63 -5.68 -8.97
C ASN A 142 -3.72 -5.59 -7.74
N VAL A 143 -3.06 -6.70 -7.43
CA VAL A 143 -2.12 -6.79 -6.30
C VAL A 143 -0.78 -6.19 -6.68
N GLN A 144 -0.32 -5.24 -5.86
CA GLN A 144 0.98 -4.60 -6.05
C GLN A 144 1.78 -4.63 -4.75
N VAL A 145 3.01 -5.12 -4.82
CA VAL A 145 3.96 -5.08 -3.69
C VAL A 145 5.05 -4.06 -3.99
N VAL A 146 5.17 -3.09 -3.10
CA VAL A 146 6.12 -1.98 -3.22
C VAL A 146 7.08 -2.01 -2.04
N ARG A 147 8.38 -2.15 -2.32
CA ARG A 147 9.42 -2.00 -1.30
C ARG A 147 9.76 -0.52 -1.09
N ASN A 148 10.11 -0.17 0.15
CA ASN A 148 10.50 1.18 0.54
C ASN A 148 9.52 2.25 -0.01
N PRO A 149 8.21 2.18 0.33
CA PRO A 149 7.29 3.21 -0.11
C PRO A 149 7.80 4.57 0.35
N ALA A 150 7.84 5.53 -0.58
CA ALA A 150 8.37 6.87 -0.30
C ALA A 150 7.60 7.52 0.86
N GLY A 151 8.35 7.94 1.89
CA GLY A 151 7.81 8.65 3.04
C GLY A 151 8.31 10.10 3.04
N TRP A 152 7.39 11.04 2.86
CA TRP A 152 7.66 12.48 2.91
C TRP A 152 7.28 13.12 4.25
N SER A 153 6.60 12.39 5.13
CA SER A 153 6.05 12.91 6.38
C SER A 153 7.11 13.54 7.28
N ASN A 154 8.25 12.88 7.46
CA ASN A 154 9.33 13.40 8.29
C ASN A 154 9.94 14.68 7.70
N TYR A 155 10.10 14.74 6.39
CA TYR A 155 10.59 15.96 5.71
C TYR A 155 9.60 17.12 5.88
N VAL A 156 8.32 16.88 5.68
CA VAL A 156 7.27 17.91 5.88
C VAL A 156 7.28 18.42 7.32
N LEU A 157 7.38 17.54 8.32
CA LEU A 157 7.49 17.93 9.73
C LEU A 157 8.73 18.80 9.99
N VAL A 158 9.90 18.40 9.49
CA VAL A 158 11.14 19.18 9.62
C VAL A 158 10.97 20.56 8.98
N MET A 159 10.37 20.64 7.80
CA MET A 159 10.13 21.92 7.12
C MET A 159 9.16 22.82 7.88
N ILE A 160 8.10 22.25 8.48
CA ILE A 160 7.17 22.99 9.36
C ILE A 160 7.92 23.57 10.56
N PHE A 161 8.72 22.76 11.27
CA PHE A 161 9.52 23.24 12.40
C PHE A 161 10.50 24.34 12.01
N LEU A 162 11.19 24.18 10.89
CA LEU A 162 12.11 25.20 10.39
C LEU A 162 11.41 26.50 10.01
N THR A 163 10.17 26.45 9.51
CA THR A 163 9.40 27.66 9.18
C THR A 163 8.83 28.37 10.42
N LEU A 164 8.52 27.64 11.48
CA LEU A 164 8.03 28.24 12.73
C LEU A 164 9.15 28.93 13.52
N PHE A 165 10.39 28.44 13.41
CA PHE A 165 11.54 28.98 14.17
C PHE A 165 11.77 30.50 13.94
N PRO A 166 11.81 31.05 12.72
CA PRO A 166 12.01 32.48 12.52
C PRO A 166 10.81 33.36 12.88
N LEU A 167 9.63 32.77 13.14
CA LEU A 167 8.46 33.54 13.59
C LEU A 167 8.47 33.83 15.09
N TYR A 168 9.30 33.12 15.86
CA TYR A 168 9.44 33.26 17.33
C TYR A 168 10.77 33.94 17.74
N SER A 169 11.62 34.33 16.81
CA SER A 169 12.89 35.02 17.05
C SER A 169 12.84 36.46 16.53
#